data_9c6f7aef0b39064db3e749eef7559734
#
_entry.id   9c6f7aef0b39064db3e749eef7559734
#
_cell.length_a   1.000
_cell.length_b   1.000
_cell.length_c   1.000
_cell.angle_alpha   90.00
_cell.angle_beta   90.00
_cell.angle_gamma   90.00
#
_symmetry.space_group_name_H-M   'P 1'
#
loop_
_entity.id
_entity.type
_entity.pdbx_description
1 polymer ?
#
loop_
_entity_poly.entity_id
_entity_poly.type
_entity_poly.pdbx_seq_one_letter_code
_entity_poly.pdbx_strand_id
1 'polypeptide(L)'
;MFEAILSPFRWLMSWLLGAFHSVLEFAGLSADSGWTWALSILLLVVLIRTLLIPLFVRQIKAQRAMQAIQPELQKLQAKYKGKKDQLSRQAMAMEQQALMKEHKANPFAACLPLLIQMPFFFALYQVLIGARGASERGESMDALSADQIRSFEGSTIFGARMSDTFLNSFGDPGSAPVIITCLL
;
A
#
# COMPACT_ATOMS: atom_id res chain seq x y z
N MET A 1 -14.33 -15.58 0.45
CA MET A 1 -14.00 -15.22 -0.95
C MET A 1 -12.88 -14.19 -1.02
N PHE A 2 -12.92 -13.09 -0.27
CA PHE A 2 -11.86 -12.08 -0.23
C PHE A 2 -10.54 -12.64 0.34
N GLU A 3 -10.59 -13.45 1.38
CA GLU A 3 -9.44 -14.16 1.95
C GLU A 3 -8.74 -15.09 0.93
N ALA A 4 -9.50 -15.80 0.12
CA ALA A 4 -8.94 -16.70 -0.89
C ALA A 4 -8.17 -15.95 -2.00
N ILE A 5 -8.58 -14.71 -2.30
CA ILE A 5 -7.88 -13.85 -3.29
C ILE A 5 -6.60 -13.27 -2.67
N LEU A 6 -6.63 -12.94 -1.38
CA LEU A 6 -5.48 -12.35 -0.69
C LEU A 6 -4.45 -13.38 -0.21
N SER A 7 -4.83 -14.65 -0.03
CA SER A 7 -3.94 -15.68 0.49
C SER A 7 -2.63 -15.84 -0.30
N PRO A 8 -2.61 -15.87 -1.66
CA PRO A 8 -1.36 -15.99 -2.39
C PRO A 8 -0.48 -14.73 -2.25
N PHE A 9 -1.10 -13.55 -2.16
CA PHE A 9 -0.36 -12.31 -1.91
C PHE A 9 0.22 -12.28 -0.50
N ARG A 10 -0.52 -12.74 0.50
CA ARG A 10 -0.08 -12.82 1.89
C ARG A 10 1.09 -13.80 2.04
N TRP A 11 0.98 -14.98 1.43
CA TRP A 11 2.07 -15.95 1.43
C TRP A 11 3.33 -15.39 0.75
N LEU A 12 3.17 -14.74 -0.40
CA LEU A 12 4.29 -14.11 -1.11
C LEU A 12 4.93 -12.99 -0.29
N MET A 13 4.13 -12.14 0.37
CA MET A 13 4.64 -11.04 1.21
C MET A 13 5.39 -11.58 2.43
N SER A 14 4.85 -12.58 3.12
CA SER A 14 5.51 -13.20 4.26
C SER A 14 6.81 -13.90 3.86
N TRP A 15 6.83 -14.60 2.72
CA TRP A 15 8.03 -15.23 2.20
C TRP A 15 9.13 -14.21 1.86
N LEU A 16 8.78 -13.15 1.14
CA LEU A 16 9.74 -12.08 0.80
C LEU A 16 10.26 -11.37 2.05
N LEU A 17 9.38 -11.08 3.00
CA LEU A 17 9.75 -10.43 4.26
C LEU A 17 10.74 -11.30 5.04
N GLY A 18 10.45 -12.59 5.21
CA GLY A 18 11.34 -13.55 5.86
C GLY A 18 12.67 -13.72 5.13
N ALA A 19 12.65 -13.74 3.79
CA ALA A 19 13.85 -13.82 2.98
C ALA A 19 14.76 -12.59 3.16
N PHE A 20 14.19 -11.38 3.11
CA PHE A 20 14.97 -10.15 3.36
C PHE A 20 15.53 -10.11 4.78
N HIS A 21 14.74 -10.53 5.77
CA HIS A 21 15.20 -10.62 7.15
C HIS A 21 16.39 -11.56 7.27
N SER A 22 16.32 -12.78 6.71
CA SER A 22 17.39 -13.74 6.73
C SER A 22 18.65 -13.26 5.98
N VAL A 23 18.50 -12.54 4.88
CA VAL A 23 19.64 -11.93 4.16
C VAL A 23 20.33 -10.86 5.02
N LEU A 24 19.57 -10.03 5.73
CA LEU A 24 20.13 -9.01 6.61
C LEU A 24 20.82 -9.61 7.84
N GLU A 25 20.25 -10.69 8.39
CA GLU A 25 20.86 -11.47 9.46
C GLU A 25 22.19 -12.08 9.00
N PHE A 26 22.24 -12.69 7.82
CA PHE A 26 23.47 -13.19 7.22
C PHE A 26 24.51 -12.09 6.97
N ALA A 27 24.07 -10.86 6.67
CA ALA A 27 24.95 -9.70 6.53
C ALA A 27 25.51 -9.17 7.86
N GLY A 28 25.12 -9.76 9.01
CA GLY A 28 25.64 -9.45 10.32
C GLY A 28 24.75 -8.56 11.19
N LEU A 29 23.51 -8.29 10.79
CA LEU A 29 22.55 -7.59 11.63
C LEU A 29 21.93 -8.59 12.63
N SER A 30 21.65 -8.15 13.87
CA SER A 30 20.99 -9.01 14.85
C SER A 30 19.54 -9.26 14.45
N ALA A 31 19.12 -10.54 14.51
CA ALA A 31 17.77 -10.98 14.17
C ALA A 31 16.68 -10.27 15.01
N ASP A 32 16.97 -10.01 16.29
CA ASP A 32 16.01 -9.40 17.22
C ASP A 32 15.99 -7.86 17.19
N SER A 33 16.78 -7.26 16.30
CA SER A 33 16.80 -5.81 16.17
C SER A 33 15.59 -5.27 15.39
N GLY A 34 14.88 -4.31 15.93
CA GLY A 34 13.81 -3.60 15.21
C GLY A 34 14.28 -2.95 13.91
N TRP A 35 15.55 -2.52 13.85
CA TRP A 35 16.13 -1.98 12.63
C TRP A 35 16.27 -3.03 11.52
N THR A 36 16.58 -4.29 11.85
CA THR A 36 16.63 -5.38 10.87
C THR A 36 15.24 -5.62 10.25
N TRP A 37 14.21 -5.62 11.06
CA TRP A 37 12.83 -5.74 10.60
C TRP A 37 12.37 -4.52 9.79
N ALA A 38 12.68 -3.30 10.25
CA ALA A 38 12.35 -2.09 9.51
C ALA A 38 13.03 -2.04 8.13
N LEU A 39 14.30 -2.43 8.05
CA LEU A 39 15.02 -2.55 6.78
C LEU A 39 14.43 -3.64 5.88
N SER A 40 14.02 -4.77 6.44
CA SER A 40 13.36 -5.85 5.68
C SER A 40 12.07 -5.37 5.04
N ILE A 41 11.24 -4.65 5.80
CA ILE A 41 9.99 -4.04 5.29
C ILE A 41 10.32 -2.99 4.22
N LEU A 42 11.32 -2.14 4.45
CA LEU A 42 11.73 -1.13 3.50
C LEU A 42 12.20 -1.74 2.18
N LEU A 43 13.04 -2.78 2.24
CA LEU A 43 13.52 -3.50 1.06
C LEU A 43 12.36 -4.16 0.29
N LEU A 44 11.41 -4.76 1.02
CA LEU A 44 10.19 -5.33 0.43
C LEU A 44 9.39 -4.27 -0.32
N VAL A 45 9.16 -3.10 0.29
CA VAL A 45 8.42 -2.01 -0.35
C VAL A 45 9.16 -1.47 -1.57
N VAL A 46 10.48 -1.29 -1.47
CA VAL A 46 11.33 -0.85 -2.59
C VAL A 46 11.28 -1.85 -3.74
N LEU A 47 11.37 -3.15 -3.45
CA LEU A 47 11.27 -4.22 -4.46
C LEU A 47 9.93 -4.13 -5.21
N ILE A 48 8.82 -4.10 -4.48
CA ILE A 48 7.48 -4.04 -5.09
C ILE A 48 7.34 -2.78 -5.95
N ARG A 49 7.76 -1.62 -5.45
CA ARG A 49 7.71 -0.36 -6.19
C ARG A 49 8.57 -0.39 -7.45
N THR A 50 9.75 -0.99 -7.37
CA THR A 50 10.66 -1.13 -8.52
C THR A 50 10.05 -2.02 -9.60
N LEU A 51 9.45 -3.14 -9.22
CA LEU A 51 8.73 -4.02 -10.16
C LEU A 51 7.53 -3.33 -10.82
N LEU A 52 6.89 -2.40 -10.12
CA LEU A 52 5.74 -1.65 -10.62
C LEU A 52 6.12 -0.39 -11.43
N ILE A 53 7.41 0.00 -11.51
CA ILE A 53 7.86 1.18 -12.27
C ILE A 53 7.31 1.20 -13.72
N PRO A 54 7.41 0.14 -14.54
CA PRO A 54 6.91 0.17 -15.91
C PRO A 54 5.42 0.46 -15.99
N LEU A 55 4.67 0.01 -15.00
CA LEU A 55 3.24 0.27 -14.88
C LEU A 55 2.98 1.75 -14.50
N PHE A 56 3.72 2.29 -13.52
CA PHE A 56 3.62 3.71 -13.14
C PHE A 56 3.99 4.65 -14.30
N VAL A 57 4.99 4.31 -15.11
CA VAL A 57 5.34 5.10 -16.30
C VAL A 57 4.16 5.17 -17.28
N ARG A 58 3.46 4.06 -17.52
CA ARG A 58 2.25 4.04 -18.38
C ARG A 58 1.13 4.90 -17.80
N GLN A 59 0.94 4.86 -16.48
CA GLN A 59 -0.05 5.68 -15.76
C GLN A 59 0.26 7.17 -15.86
N ILE A 60 1.53 7.58 -15.67
CA ILE A 60 1.95 8.97 -15.79
C ILE A 60 1.70 9.50 -17.22
N LYS A 61 1.96 8.68 -18.25
CA LYS A 61 1.63 9.05 -19.64
C LYS A 61 0.14 9.27 -19.84
N ALA A 62 -0.70 8.42 -19.29
CA ALA A 62 -2.16 8.56 -19.37
C ALA A 62 -2.67 9.78 -18.59
N GLN A 63 -2.07 10.09 -17.42
CA GLN A 63 -2.38 11.30 -16.66
C GLN A 63 -2.00 12.57 -17.43
N ARG A 64 -0.84 12.60 -18.10
CA ARG A 64 -0.43 13.73 -18.95
C ARG A 64 -1.37 13.95 -20.13
N ALA A 65 -1.85 12.86 -20.76
CA ALA A 65 -2.87 12.97 -21.82
C ALA A 65 -4.16 13.60 -21.28
N MET A 66 -4.57 13.24 -20.08
CA MET A 66 -5.76 13.83 -19.43
C MET A 66 -5.56 15.31 -19.07
N GLN A 67 -4.35 15.71 -18.64
CA GLN A 67 -4.03 17.13 -18.39
C GLN A 67 -4.04 17.96 -19.69
N ALA A 68 -3.57 17.39 -20.78
CA ALA A 68 -3.53 18.08 -22.06
C ALA A 68 -4.94 18.45 -22.59
N ILE A 69 -5.95 17.61 -22.34
CA ILE A 69 -7.34 17.87 -22.78
C ILE A 69 -8.15 18.69 -21.77
N GLN A 70 -7.60 19.03 -20.61
CA GLN A 70 -8.32 19.80 -19.57
C GLN A 70 -8.91 21.13 -20.10
N PRO A 71 -8.18 21.97 -20.89
CA PRO A 71 -8.74 23.19 -21.40
C PRO A 71 -9.95 22.97 -22.33
N GLU A 72 -9.96 21.88 -23.10
CA GLU A 72 -11.07 21.51 -23.98
C GLU A 72 -12.25 21.00 -23.17
N LEU A 73 -12.01 20.22 -22.12
CA LEU A 73 -13.04 19.80 -21.16
C LEU A 73 -13.69 21.00 -20.47
N GLN A 74 -12.90 22.01 -20.10
CA GLN A 74 -13.45 23.24 -19.49
C GLN A 74 -14.33 24.01 -20.49
N LYS A 75 -13.93 24.14 -21.75
CA LYS A 75 -14.74 24.75 -22.81
C LYS A 75 -16.04 23.97 -23.01
N LEU A 76 -15.98 22.64 -23.02
CA LEU A 76 -17.16 21.79 -23.14
C LEU A 76 -18.10 21.99 -21.94
N GLN A 77 -17.58 22.01 -20.72
CA GLN A 77 -18.38 22.30 -19.53
C GLN A 77 -19.00 23.69 -19.58
N ALA A 78 -18.27 24.69 -20.05
CA ALA A 78 -18.80 26.06 -20.22
C ALA A 78 -19.95 26.13 -21.25
N LYS A 79 -19.87 25.36 -22.35
CA LYS A 79 -20.94 25.23 -23.38
C LYS A 79 -22.27 24.75 -22.80
N TYR A 80 -22.19 23.86 -21.79
CA TYR A 80 -23.38 23.30 -21.14
C TYR A 80 -23.70 23.94 -19.78
N LYS A 81 -22.97 24.98 -19.38
CA LYS A 81 -23.19 25.69 -18.12
C LYS A 81 -24.56 26.33 -18.12
N GLY A 82 -25.37 25.99 -17.11
CA GLY A 82 -26.77 26.52 -16.99
C GLY A 82 -27.84 25.63 -17.61
N LYS A 83 -27.49 24.67 -18.46
CA LYS A 83 -28.45 23.70 -19.02
C LYS A 83 -28.64 22.55 -18.04
N LYS A 84 -29.82 22.46 -17.41
CA LYS A 84 -30.09 21.43 -16.38
C LYS A 84 -30.95 20.27 -16.89
N ASP A 85 -31.40 20.34 -18.14
CA ASP A 85 -32.22 19.33 -18.76
C ASP A 85 -31.45 18.02 -18.98
N GLN A 86 -32.15 16.90 -18.94
CA GLN A 86 -31.57 15.56 -19.03
C GLN A 86 -30.88 15.32 -20.39
N LEU A 87 -31.46 15.87 -21.47
CA LEU A 87 -30.87 15.76 -22.82
C LEU A 87 -29.49 16.44 -22.90
N SER A 88 -29.39 17.66 -22.35
CA SER A 88 -28.11 18.40 -22.33
C SER A 88 -27.06 17.70 -21.49
N ARG A 89 -27.42 17.04 -20.38
CA ARG A 89 -26.49 16.23 -19.58
C ARG A 89 -25.99 15.01 -20.35
N GLN A 90 -26.89 14.32 -21.07
CA GLN A 90 -26.50 13.18 -21.91
C GLN A 90 -25.62 13.62 -23.07
N ALA A 91 -25.94 14.72 -23.76
CA ALA A 91 -25.13 15.27 -24.83
C ALA A 91 -23.73 15.67 -24.34
N MET A 92 -23.65 16.34 -23.18
CA MET A 92 -22.36 16.67 -22.54
C MET A 92 -21.52 15.41 -22.23
N ALA A 93 -22.15 14.37 -21.68
CA ALA A 93 -21.46 13.13 -21.36
C ALA A 93 -20.92 12.42 -22.63
N MET A 94 -21.72 12.42 -23.72
CA MET A 94 -21.30 11.86 -25.00
C MET A 94 -20.14 12.64 -25.64
N GLU A 95 -20.23 14.00 -25.67
CA GLU A 95 -19.15 14.83 -26.18
C GLU A 95 -17.88 14.68 -25.34
N GLN A 96 -17.99 14.57 -24.00
CA GLN A 96 -16.87 14.33 -23.12
C GLN A 96 -16.21 12.97 -23.37
N GLN A 97 -17.01 11.91 -23.56
CA GLN A 97 -16.48 10.59 -23.91
C GLN A 97 -15.81 10.57 -25.29
N ALA A 98 -16.39 11.27 -26.27
CA ALA A 98 -15.81 11.38 -27.61
C ALA A 98 -14.45 12.08 -27.54
N LEU A 99 -14.34 13.21 -26.84
CA LEU A 99 -13.11 13.94 -26.62
C LEU A 99 -12.04 13.09 -25.93
N MET A 100 -12.41 12.37 -24.87
CA MET A 100 -11.48 11.47 -24.19
C MET A 100 -11.00 10.32 -25.07
N LYS A 101 -11.87 9.76 -25.93
CA LYS A 101 -11.50 8.70 -26.89
C LYS A 101 -10.56 9.23 -27.98
N GLU A 102 -10.84 10.40 -28.54
CA GLU A 102 -10.01 11.04 -29.56
C GLU A 102 -8.57 11.25 -29.09
N HIS A 103 -8.42 11.75 -27.87
CA HIS A 103 -7.10 12.01 -27.26
C HIS A 103 -6.52 10.81 -26.50
N LYS A 104 -7.15 9.62 -26.57
CA LYS A 104 -6.74 8.41 -25.83
C LYS A 104 -6.54 8.65 -24.33
N ALA A 105 -7.29 9.58 -23.77
CA ALA A 105 -7.25 9.95 -22.37
C ALA A 105 -8.17 9.04 -21.55
N ASN A 106 -7.61 8.40 -20.51
CA ASN A 106 -8.35 7.50 -19.64
C ASN A 106 -8.54 8.15 -18.26
N PRO A 107 -9.77 8.45 -17.83
CA PRO A 107 -10.02 9.06 -16.51
C PRO A 107 -9.66 8.11 -15.35
N PHE A 108 -9.69 6.80 -15.57
CA PHE A 108 -9.33 5.81 -14.55
C PHE A 108 -7.83 5.68 -14.33
N ALA A 109 -7.00 6.25 -15.20
CA ALA A 109 -5.55 6.18 -15.06
C ALA A 109 -5.03 6.82 -13.77
N ALA A 110 -5.76 7.79 -13.22
CA ALA A 110 -5.38 8.46 -11.98
C ALA A 110 -5.56 7.58 -10.74
N CYS A 111 -6.60 6.73 -10.69
CA CYS A 111 -6.90 5.86 -9.54
C CYS A 111 -6.29 4.45 -9.66
N LEU A 112 -5.80 4.08 -10.84
CA LEU A 112 -5.23 2.76 -11.08
C LEU A 112 -4.05 2.40 -10.14
N PRO A 113 -3.13 3.33 -9.78
CA PRO A 113 -2.06 3.05 -8.81
C PRO A 113 -2.60 2.56 -7.49
N LEU A 114 -3.64 3.22 -6.98
CA LEU A 114 -4.27 2.85 -5.71
C LEU A 114 -4.88 1.45 -5.76
N LEU A 115 -5.61 1.12 -6.84
CA LEU A 115 -6.24 -0.19 -7.00
C LEU A 115 -5.21 -1.33 -7.08
N ILE A 116 -4.08 -1.10 -7.73
CA ILE A 116 -3.01 -2.10 -7.84
C ILE A 116 -2.26 -2.23 -6.52
N GLN A 117 -2.03 -1.13 -5.82
CA GLN A 117 -1.32 -1.13 -4.53
C GLN A 117 -2.13 -1.77 -3.40
N MET A 118 -3.48 -1.72 -3.46
CA MET A 118 -4.38 -2.22 -2.41
C MET A 118 -4.09 -3.67 -2.00
N PRO A 119 -4.04 -4.67 -2.91
CA PRO A 119 -3.81 -6.06 -2.50
C PRO A 119 -2.46 -6.26 -1.80
N PHE A 120 -1.40 -5.57 -2.26
CA PHE A 120 -0.08 -5.64 -1.62
C PHE A 120 -0.09 -5.00 -0.23
N PHE A 121 -0.74 -3.85 -0.10
CA PHE A 121 -0.89 -3.17 1.19
C PHE A 121 -1.68 -4.01 2.20
N PHE A 122 -2.84 -4.52 1.79
CA PHE A 122 -3.66 -5.35 2.67
C PHE A 122 -2.97 -6.67 3.03
N ALA A 123 -2.26 -7.29 2.09
CA ALA A 123 -1.50 -8.51 2.36
C ALA A 123 -0.40 -8.26 3.40
N LEU A 124 0.41 -7.22 3.22
CA LEU A 124 1.45 -6.87 4.19
C LEU A 124 0.85 -6.49 5.56
N TYR A 125 -0.21 -5.69 5.57
CA TYR A 125 -0.93 -5.33 6.78
C TYR A 125 -1.43 -6.56 7.56
N GLN A 126 -2.03 -7.54 6.86
CA GLN A 126 -2.48 -8.78 7.48
C GLN A 126 -1.32 -9.64 8.02
N VAL A 127 -0.17 -9.67 7.33
CA VAL A 127 1.03 -10.34 7.81
C VAL A 127 1.51 -9.71 9.12
N LEU A 128 1.64 -8.38 9.16
CA LEU A 128 2.15 -7.67 10.34
C LEU A 128 1.21 -7.77 11.55
N ILE A 129 -0.11 -7.62 11.35
CA ILE A 129 -1.10 -7.77 12.45
C ILE A 129 -1.24 -9.22 12.87
N GLY A 130 -1.24 -10.15 11.90
CA GLY A 130 -1.37 -11.57 12.17
C GLY A 130 -0.18 -12.14 12.95
N ALA A 131 1.02 -11.55 12.80
CA ALA A 131 2.22 -11.95 13.51
C ALA A 131 2.03 -11.94 15.03
N ARG A 132 1.33 -10.93 15.58
CA ARG A 132 1.04 -10.85 17.01
C ARG A 132 0.24 -12.07 17.51
N GLY A 133 -0.88 -12.35 16.87
CA GLY A 133 -1.70 -13.50 17.26
C GLY A 133 -1.02 -14.86 17.02
N ALA A 134 -0.14 -14.97 16.04
CA ALA A 134 0.66 -16.17 15.81
C ALA A 134 1.76 -16.31 16.87
N SER A 135 2.39 -15.22 17.28
CA SER A 135 3.38 -15.20 18.37
C SER A 135 2.80 -15.69 19.69
N GLU A 136 1.61 -15.21 20.07
CA GLU A 136 0.90 -15.62 21.29
C GLU A 136 0.60 -17.12 21.31
N ARG A 137 0.35 -17.73 20.14
CA ARG A 137 0.12 -19.17 19.99
C ARG A 137 1.40 -19.99 19.78
N GLY A 138 2.53 -19.32 19.53
CA GLY A 138 3.79 -19.97 19.19
C GLY A 138 3.76 -20.68 17.84
N GLU A 139 2.92 -20.22 16.90
CA GLU A 139 2.69 -20.82 15.60
C GLU A 139 3.46 -20.05 14.50
N SER A 140 3.80 -20.76 13.42
CA SER A 140 4.23 -20.15 12.18
C SER A 140 3.02 -19.55 11.45
N MET A 141 3.22 -18.49 10.66
CA MET A 141 2.17 -17.86 9.88
C MET A 141 2.61 -17.70 8.43
N ASP A 142 1.82 -18.26 7.52
CA ASP A 142 2.13 -18.30 6.08
C ASP A 142 3.56 -18.85 5.84
N ALA A 143 4.51 -18.03 5.40
CA ALA A 143 5.90 -18.43 5.15
C ALA A 143 6.88 -17.97 6.25
N LEU A 144 6.42 -17.26 7.29
CA LEU A 144 7.24 -16.86 8.43
C LEU A 144 7.33 -17.97 9.46
N SER A 145 8.55 -18.28 9.92
CA SER A 145 8.77 -19.24 11.00
C SER A 145 8.33 -18.66 12.36
N ALA A 146 8.04 -19.54 13.32
CA ALA A 146 7.68 -19.13 14.69
C ALA A 146 8.80 -18.29 15.35
N ASP A 147 10.06 -18.57 15.06
CA ASP A 147 11.20 -17.82 15.60
C ASP A 147 11.28 -16.41 15.00
N GLN A 148 11.05 -16.26 13.69
CA GLN A 148 10.97 -14.95 13.04
C GLN A 148 9.80 -14.11 13.59
N ILE A 149 8.66 -14.73 13.85
CA ILE A 149 7.50 -14.06 14.42
C ILE A 149 7.80 -13.59 15.84
N ARG A 150 8.44 -14.41 16.68
CA ARG A 150 8.86 -14.01 18.05
C ARG A 150 9.88 -12.88 18.02
N SER A 151 10.86 -12.96 17.12
CA SER A 151 11.84 -11.91 16.91
C SER A 151 11.18 -10.58 16.51
N PHE A 152 10.21 -10.62 15.59
CA PHE A 152 9.43 -9.44 15.19
C PHE A 152 8.68 -8.82 16.38
N GLU A 153 7.96 -9.63 17.15
CA GLU A 153 7.19 -9.17 18.32
C GLU A 153 8.07 -8.61 19.45
N GLY A 154 9.26 -9.21 19.66
CA GLY A 154 10.24 -8.74 20.63
C GLY A 154 11.02 -7.50 20.20
N SER A 155 10.96 -7.18 18.91
CA SER A 155 11.78 -6.12 18.35
C SER A 155 11.25 -4.72 18.67
N THR A 156 12.16 -3.78 18.97
CA THR A 156 11.81 -2.40 19.34
C THR A 156 12.56 -1.40 18.49
N ILE A 157 11.90 -0.28 18.17
CA ILE A 157 12.49 0.91 17.55
C ILE A 157 12.18 2.10 18.45
N PHE A 158 13.20 2.83 18.84
CA PHE A 158 13.10 3.95 19.77
C PHE A 158 12.36 3.60 21.10
N GLY A 159 12.41 2.33 21.51
CA GLY A 159 11.74 1.86 22.72
C GLY A 159 10.26 1.48 22.53
N ALA A 160 9.71 1.64 21.33
CA ALA A 160 8.39 1.16 20.97
C ALA A 160 8.47 -0.22 20.28
N ARG A 161 7.58 -1.15 20.62
CA ARG A 161 7.48 -2.43 19.90
C ARG A 161 6.87 -2.20 18.52
N MET A 162 7.37 -2.91 17.51
CA MET A 162 6.85 -2.80 16.15
C MET A 162 5.41 -3.28 15.99
N SER A 163 4.95 -4.12 16.90
CA SER A 163 3.57 -4.65 16.94
C SER A 163 2.58 -3.75 17.69
N ASP A 164 3.06 -2.73 18.41
CA ASP A 164 2.18 -1.83 19.16
C ASP A 164 1.43 -0.88 18.24
N THR A 165 0.16 -0.65 18.55
CA THR A 165 -0.69 0.30 17.83
C THR A 165 -0.95 1.52 18.70
N PHE A 166 -1.05 2.69 18.07
CA PHE A 166 -1.37 3.94 18.74
C PHE A 166 -2.60 3.84 19.64
N LEU A 167 -3.64 3.13 19.20
CA LEU A 167 -4.88 2.99 19.95
C LEU A 167 -4.73 2.16 21.24
N ASN A 168 -3.87 1.14 21.24
CA ASN A 168 -3.64 0.31 22.42
C ASN A 168 -2.73 1.00 23.44
N SER A 169 -2.05 2.07 23.03
CA SER A 169 -1.11 2.82 23.87
C SER A 169 -1.78 3.92 24.70
N PHE A 170 -3.06 4.21 24.44
CA PHE A 170 -3.80 5.18 25.26
C PHE A 170 -4.16 4.57 26.62
N GLY A 171 -3.55 5.07 27.66
CA GLY A 171 -3.84 4.68 29.05
C GLY A 171 -2.76 3.83 29.73
N ASP A 172 -1.69 3.47 29.02
CA ASP A 172 -0.54 2.79 29.63
C ASP A 172 0.59 3.79 29.93
N PRO A 173 1.06 3.89 31.19
CA PRO A 173 2.15 4.83 31.56
C PRO A 173 3.47 4.59 30.81
N GLY A 174 3.67 3.37 30.27
CA GLY A 174 4.86 3.01 29.48
C GLY A 174 4.78 3.36 28.00
N SER A 175 3.66 3.91 27.52
CA SER A 175 3.38 4.10 26.10
C SER A 175 3.98 5.37 25.46
N ALA A 176 4.65 6.22 26.22
CA ALA A 176 5.26 7.45 25.70
C ALA A 176 6.17 7.24 24.47
N PRO A 177 7.03 6.18 24.41
CA PRO A 177 7.82 5.90 23.22
C PRO A 177 6.97 5.57 21.99
N VAL A 178 5.87 4.84 22.16
CA VAL A 178 4.96 4.47 21.07
C VAL A 178 4.27 5.70 20.50
N ILE A 179 3.77 6.58 21.37
CA ILE A 179 3.10 7.82 20.96
C ILE A 179 4.07 8.73 20.19
N ILE A 180 5.31 8.88 20.67
CA ILE A 180 6.34 9.67 20.00
C ILE A 180 6.69 9.08 18.65
N THR A 181 6.87 7.76 18.55
CA THR A 181 7.22 7.06 17.30
C THR A 181 6.09 7.12 16.27
N CYS A 182 4.83 7.14 16.71
CA CYS A 182 3.67 7.27 15.80
C CYS A 182 3.44 8.71 15.32
N LEU A 183 3.98 9.71 16.02
CA LEU A 183 3.84 11.14 15.65
C LEU A 183 4.99 11.64 14.76
N LEU A 184 6.11 10.95 14.68
CA LEU A 184 7.25 11.21 13.78
C LEU A 184 7.07 10.55 12.42
#